data_7d8ac1ea2de4d6dd6b52406a4bb5392b
#
_entry.id   7d8ac1ea2de4d6dd6b52406a4bb5392b
#
_cell.length_a   1.000
_cell.length_b   1.000
_cell.length_c   1.000
_cell.angle_alpha   90.00
_cell.angle_beta   90.00
_cell.angle_gamma   90.00
#
_symmetry.space_group_name_H-M   'P 1'
#
loop_
_entity.id
_entity.type
_entity.pdbx_description
1 polymer ?
#
loop_
_entity_poly.entity_id
_entity_poly.type
_entity_poly.pdbx_seq_one_letter_code
_entity_poly.pdbx_strand_id
1 'polypeptide(L)'
;MLRTASEHRSIPLDDYELFLSALKQVRAQLVTIKHELEDALRNRDPLTGAGNHIAMLTALSERQALAPRPTCLAMMDLDHFREVNDTYGHTLGDEFLVQYAEFVMSHLRPHDEFFRFGGEKFLYCAADADLEQGRAIAEQLRKGLSDREFFVEGYLPLTVTASFGLTLLDPSVPVEQSIERADQALHAAKAAGRDRIANWQAPN
;
A
#
# COMPACT_ATOMS: atom_id res chain seq x y z
N MET A 1 -15.88 72.41 -9.81
CA MET A 1 -15.27 71.68 -10.96
C MET A 1 -14.16 70.80 -10.42
N LEU A 2 -14.45 69.54 -10.16
CA LEU A 2 -13.47 68.52 -9.78
C LEU A 2 -13.24 67.64 -11.03
N ARG A 3 -12.07 67.77 -11.68
CA ARG A 3 -11.62 66.88 -12.72
C ARG A 3 -10.94 65.69 -12.03
N THR A 4 -11.59 64.54 -12.00
CA THR A 4 -10.97 63.28 -11.68
C THR A 4 -10.16 62.83 -12.94
N ALA A 5 -8.87 63.03 -12.89
CA ALA A 5 -7.95 62.45 -13.86
C ALA A 5 -7.85 60.94 -13.55
N SER A 6 -8.51 60.11 -14.33
CA SER A 6 -8.26 58.69 -14.37
C SER A 6 -6.90 58.48 -15.06
N GLU A 7 -5.83 58.34 -14.25
CA GLU A 7 -4.55 57.90 -14.75
C GLU A 7 -4.67 56.41 -15.19
N HIS A 8 -4.90 56.18 -16.47
CA HIS A 8 -4.66 54.87 -17.09
C HIS A 8 -3.15 54.62 -17.09
N ARG A 9 -2.65 54.03 -16.01
CA ARG A 9 -1.32 53.41 -16.02
C ARG A 9 -1.37 52.24 -16.99
N SER A 10 -0.80 52.40 -18.15
CA SER A 10 -0.52 51.27 -19.06
C SER A 10 0.53 50.38 -18.40
N ILE A 11 0.20 49.10 -18.21
CA ILE A 11 1.16 48.10 -17.71
C ILE A 11 2.25 47.96 -18.81
N PRO A 12 3.54 48.08 -18.46
CA PRO A 12 4.64 47.82 -19.40
C PRO A 12 4.50 46.44 -20.04
N LEU A 13 4.83 46.33 -21.31
CA LEU A 13 4.67 45.07 -22.06
C LEU A 13 5.47 43.92 -21.41
N ASP A 14 6.65 44.20 -20.90
CA ASP A 14 7.52 43.23 -20.21
C ASP A 14 6.86 42.69 -18.93
N ASP A 15 6.19 43.54 -18.15
CA ASP A 15 5.47 43.12 -16.94
C ASP A 15 4.26 42.24 -17.29
N TYR A 16 3.60 42.54 -18.42
CA TYR A 16 2.49 41.73 -18.92
C TYR A 16 2.97 40.35 -19.40
N GLU A 17 4.08 40.28 -20.13
CA GLU A 17 4.69 39.01 -20.57
C GLU A 17 5.17 38.17 -19.39
N LEU A 18 5.81 38.80 -18.40
CA LEU A 18 6.20 38.13 -17.15
C LEU A 18 5.00 37.57 -16.41
N PHE A 19 3.93 38.35 -16.29
CA PHE A 19 2.67 37.90 -15.67
C PHE A 19 2.05 36.72 -16.41
N LEU A 20 1.98 36.77 -17.75
CA LEU A 20 1.49 35.65 -18.56
C LEU A 20 2.34 34.39 -18.42
N SER A 21 3.65 34.55 -18.34
CA SER A 21 4.58 33.44 -18.11
C SER A 21 4.35 32.80 -16.74
N ALA A 22 4.23 33.61 -15.69
CA ALA A 22 3.92 33.14 -14.35
C ALA A 22 2.56 32.42 -14.28
N LEU A 23 1.52 32.94 -14.93
CA LEU A 23 0.21 32.27 -15.03
C LEU A 23 0.29 30.92 -15.74
N LYS A 24 1.06 30.81 -16.84
CA LYS A 24 1.27 29.53 -17.53
C LYS A 24 1.98 28.53 -16.64
N GLN A 25 2.97 28.97 -15.89
CA GLN A 25 3.71 28.10 -14.95
C GLN A 25 2.83 27.61 -13.81
N VAL A 26 2.03 28.48 -13.19
CA VAL A 26 1.06 28.10 -12.14
C VAL A 26 0.02 27.11 -12.71
N ARG A 27 -0.49 27.38 -13.90
CA ARG A 27 -1.44 26.45 -14.54
C ARG A 27 -0.82 25.08 -14.80
N ALA A 28 0.41 25.03 -15.29
CA ALA A 28 1.12 23.76 -15.49
C ALA A 28 1.30 22.98 -14.17
N GLN A 29 1.70 23.67 -13.10
CA GLN A 29 1.82 23.06 -11.77
C GLN A 29 0.48 22.52 -11.24
N LEU A 30 -0.61 23.28 -11.40
CA LEU A 30 -1.95 22.83 -11.00
C LEU A 30 -2.41 21.59 -11.77
N VAL A 31 -2.10 21.51 -13.06
CA VAL A 31 -2.40 20.31 -13.88
C VAL A 31 -1.59 19.11 -13.39
N THR A 32 -0.31 19.29 -13.08
CA THR A 32 0.54 18.22 -12.53
C THR A 32 0.00 17.73 -11.19
N ILE A 33 -0.27 18.64 -10.25
CA ILE A 33 -0.83 18.30 -8.92
C ILE A 33 -2.18 17.57 -9.06
N LYS A 34 -3.03 18.03 -10.00
CA LYS A 34 -4.31 17.37 -10.26
C LYS A 34 -4.11 15.92 -10.70
N HIS A 35 -3.20 15.68 -11.65
CA HIS A 35 -2.90 14.31 -12.12
C HIS A 35 -2.31 13.44 -11.02
N GLU A 36 -1.37 13.95 -10.24
CA GLU A 36 -0.79 13.25 -9.11
C GLU A 36 -1.85 12.87 -8.06
N LEU A 37 -2.79 13.79 -7.80
CA LEU A 37 -3.91 13.53 -6.88
C LEU A 37 -4.89 12.49 -7.43
N GLU A 38 -5.24 12.60 -8.73
CA GLU A 38 -6.11 11.62 -9.41
C GLU A 38 -5.48 10.23 -9.41
N ASP A 39 -4.18 10.12 -9.66
CA ASP A 39 -3.44 8.86 -9.62
C ASP A 39 -3.33 8.31 -8.21
N ALA A 40 -3.07 9.15 -7.22
CA ALA A 40 -3.06 8.76 -5.81
C ALA A 40 -4.43 8.21 -5.37
N LEU A 41 -5.52 8.89 -5.72
CA LEU A 41 -6.89 8.46 -5.40
C LEU A 41 -7.28 7.17 -6.15
N ARG A 42 -6.77 6.97 -7.37
CA ARG A 42 -7.07 5.78 -8.19
C ARG A 42 -6.31 4.55 -7.74
N ASN A 43 -5.10 4.72 -7.19
CA ASN A 43 -4.15 3.65 -6.90
C ASN A 43 -4.04 3.28 -5.41
N ARG A 44 -4.78 3.98 -4.54
CA ARG A 44 -4.80 3.71 -3.11
C ARG A 44 -6.10 3.09 -2.64
N ASP A 45 -6.02 2.24 -1.63
CA ASP A 45 -7.19 1.80 -0.87
C ASP A 45 -7.68 2.96 0.01
N PRO A 46 -8.96 3.35 -0.09
CA PRO A 46 -9.47 4.55 0.58
C PRO A 46 -9.53 4.43 2.11
N LEU A 47 -9.55 3.21 2.64
CA LEU A 47 -9.57 2.98 4.09
C LEU A 47 -8.17 3.01 4.69
N THR A 48 -7.24 2.26 4.10
CA THR A 48 -5.95 1.96 4.72
C THR A 48 -4.78 2.78 4.16
N GLY A 49 -4.97 3.42 3.00
CA GLY A 49 -3.90 4.13 2.30
C GLY A 49 -2.85 3.21 1.62
N ALA A 50 -2.94 1.89 1.80
CA ALA A 50 -2.15 0.93 1.05
C ALA A 50 -2.45 1.03 -0.45
N GLY A 51 -1.59 0.51 -1.32
CA GLY A 51 -1.92 0.36 -2.72
C GLY A 51 -3.17 -0.52 -2.88
N ASN A 52 -4.01 -0.21 -3.86
CA ASN A 52 -5.18 -1.03 -4.15
C ASN A 52 -4.85 -2.17 -5.14
N HIS A 53 -5.83 -2.97 -5.48
CA HIS A 53 -5.67 -4.11 -6.39
C HIS A 53 -5.14 -3.72 -7.79
N ILE A 54 -5.55 -2.57 -8.32
CA ILE A 54 -5.08 -2.07 -9.63
C ILE A 54 -3.60 -1.69 -9.54
N ALA A 55 -3.22 -0.94 -8.52
CA ALA A 55 -1.83 -0.57 -8.27
C ALA A 55 -0.95 -1.81 -8.09
N MET A 56 -1.44 -2.82 -7.37
CA MET A 56 -0.74 -4.09 -7.16
C MET A 56 -0.40 -4.78 -8.49
N LEU A 57 -1.40 -5.00 -9.34
CA LEU A 57 -1.17 -5.69 -10.63
C LEU A 57 -0.23 -4.90 -11.54
N THR A 58 -0.36 -3.57 -11.57
CA THR A 58 0.52 -2.69 -12.35
C THR A 58 1.96 -2.80 -11.86
N ALA A 59 2.20 -2.61 -10.58
CA ALA A 59 3.52 -2.65 -9.98
C ALA A 59 4.22 -4.01 -10.16
N LEU A 60 3.50 -5.11 -9.92
CA LEU A 60 4.05 -6.45 -10.09
C LEU A 60 4.36 -6.78 -11.56
N SER A 61 3.51 -6.34 -12.50
CA SER A 61 3.76 -6.51 -13.93
C SER A 61 4.99 -5.74 -14.39
N GLU A 62 5.16 -4.50 -13.93
CA GLU A 62 6.34 -3.69 -14.20
C GLU A 62 7.61 -4.33 -13.64
N ARG A 63 7.57 -4.81 -12.39
CA ARG A 63 8.71 -5.53 -11.78
C ARG A 63 9.08 -6.78 -12.54
N GLN A 64 8.08 -7.57 -12.94
CA GLN A 64 8.29 -8.79 -13.71
C GLN A 64 8.96 -8.50 -15.08
N ALA A 65 8.56 -7.39 -15.73
CA ALA A 65 9.13 -6.97 -17.02
C ALA A 65 10.56 -6.42 -16.91
N LEU A 66 10.89 -5.77 -15.78
CA LEU A 66 12.18 -5.13 -15.55
C LEU A 66 13.27 -6.10 -15.05
N ALA A 67 12.95 -7.39 -14.84
CA ALA A 67 13.82 -8.40 -14.23
C ALA A 67 15.33 -8.24 -14.58
N PRO A 68 16.26 -8.64 -13.67
CA PRO A 68 16.38 -9.97 -13.04
C PRO A 68 16.55 -9.97 -11.51
N ARG A 69 15.97 -9.03 -10.78
CA ARG A 69 16.14 -9.00 -9.33
C ARG A 69 15.03 -9.78 -8.64
N PRO A 70 15.35 -10.69 -7.70
CA PRO A 70 14.34 -11.45 -7.02
C PRO A 70 13.40 -10.53 -6.25
N THR A 71 12.12 -10.84 -6.29
CA THR A 71 11.09 -10.14 -5.54
C THR A 71 10.29 -11.16 -4.75
N CYS A 72 10.29 -11.04 -3.43
CA CYS A 72 9.49 -11.92 -2.59
C CYS A 72 8.10 -11.32 -2.37
N LEU A 73 7.09 -12.13 -2.62
CA LEU A 73 5.69 -11.80 -2.34
C LEU A 73 5.28 -12.47 -1.03
N ALA A 74 4.73 -11.69 -0.11
CA ALA A 74 4.15 -12.18 1.14
C ALA A 74 2.67 -11.81 1.19
N MET A 75 1.79 -12.78 0.94
CA MET A 75 0.36 -12.63 1.23
C MET A 75 0.17 -12.70 2.73
N MET A 76 -0.52 -11.70 3.29
CA MET A 76 -0.72 -11.53 4.72
C MET A 76 -2.22 -11.47 5.02
N ASP A 77 -2.63 -12.01 6.16
CA ASP A 77 -4.02 -11.95 6.60
C ASP A 77 -4.07 -11.95 8.13
N LEU A 78 -4.91 -11.10 8.68
CA LEU A 78 -5.14 -10.99 10.11
C LEU A 78 -5.86 -12.22 10.66
N ASP A 79 -5.25 -12.87 11.63
CA ASP A 79 -5.84 -14.04 12.23
C ASP A 79 -7.06 -13.65 13.08
N HIS A 80 -8.15 -14.42 12.92
CA HIS A 80 -9.39 -14.22 13.67
C HIS A 80 -10.06 -12.83 13.54
N PHE A 81 -9.72 -12.07 12.47
CA PHE A 81 -10.26 -10.73 12.27
C PHE A 81 -11.80 -10.71 12.19
N ARG A 82 -12.40 -11.77 11.65
CA ARG A 82 -13.85 -11.90 11.66
C ARG A 82 -14.44 -11.89 13.08
N GLU A 83 -13.77 -12.53 14.04
CA GLU A 83 -14.21 -12.54 15.46
C GLU A 83 -14.13 -11.14 16.08
N VAL A 84 -13.13 -10.34 15.65
CA VAL A 84 -13.04 -8.91 16.02
C VAL A 84 -14.25 -8.15 15.49
N ASN A 85 -14.59 -8.31 14.21
CA ASN A 85 -15.76 -7.67 13.62
C ASN A 85 -17.09 -8.14 14.26
N ASP A 86 -17.22 -9.43 14.52
CA ASP A 86 -18.44 -10.01 15.12
C ASP A 86 -18.62 -9.55 16.58
N THR A 87 -17.52 -9.27 17.30
CA THR A 87 -17.53 -8.84 18.71
C THR A 87 -17.67 -7.32 18.86
N TYR A 88 -16.94 -6.56 18.05
CA TYR A 88 -16.79 -5.12 18.26
C TYR A 88 -17.43 -4.27 17.14
N GLY A 89 -17.91 -4.91 16.07
CA GLY A 89 -18.52 -4.26 14.93
C GLY A 89 -17.51 -3.82 13.87
N HIS A 90 -18.01 -3.57 12.66
CA HIS A 90 -17.18 -3.26 11.49
C HIS A 90 -16.42 -1.93 11.60
N THR A 91 -17.00 -0.93 12.28
CA THR A 91 -16.32 0.38 12.45
C THR A 91 -15.00 0.21 13.21
N LEU A 92 -15.01 -0.58 14.29
CA LEU A 92 -13.79 -0.88 15.05
C LEU A 92 -12.83 -1.74 14.22
N GLY A 93 -13.34 -2.71 13.48
CA GLY A 93 -12.53 -3.48 12.53
C GLY A 93 -11.83 -2.62 11.49
N ASP A 94 -12.51 -1.60 10.96
CA ASP A 94 -11.94 -0.65 10.02
C ASP A 94 -10.81 0.20 10.65
N GLU A 95 -11.00 0.71 11.86
CA GLU A 95 -9.96 1.42 12.62
C GLU A 95 -8.75 0.52 12.88
N PHE A 96 -9.00 -0.75 13.18
CA PHE A 96 -7.95 -1.74 13.36
C PHE A 96 -7.17 -1.99 12.06
N LEU A 97 -7.85 -2.13 10.91
CA LEU A 97 -7.21 -2.28 9.59
C LEU A 97 -6.33 -1.08 9.23
N VAL A 98 -6.75 0.14 9.60
CA VAL A 98 -5.94 1.35 9.41
C VAL A 98 -4.65 1.27 10.23
N GLN A 99 -4.73 0.99 11.52
CA GLN A 99 -3.56 0.89 12.39
C GLN A 99 -2.62 -0.26 11.97
N TYR A 100 -3.18 -1.38 11.51
CA TYR A 100 -2.42 -2.50 10.95
C TYR A 100 -1.64 -2.08 9.70
N ALA A 101 -2.31 -1.43 8.76
CA ALA A 101 -1.66 -0.97 7.54
C ALA A 101 -0.58 0.08 7.82
N GLU A 102 -0.84 1.03 8.71
CA GLU A 102 0.16 2.01 9.16
C GLU A 102 1.39 1.34 9.77
N PHE A 103 1.17 0.33 10.61
CA PHE A 103 2.26 -0.43 11.19
C PHE A 103 3.13 -1.07 10.09
N VAL A 104 2.52 -1.80 9.15
CA VAL A 104 3.28 -2.44 8.07
C VAL A 104 3.99 -1.40 7.21
N MET A 105 3.30 -0.34 6.80
CA MET A 105 3.88 0.72 5.97
C MET A 105 5.05 1.43 6.66
N SER A 106 5.04 1.56 7.99
CA SER A 106 6.17 2.15 8.74
C SER A 106 7.44 1.28 8.73
N HIS A 107 7.33 0.00 8.34
CA HIS A 107 8.42 -0.97 8.25
C HIS A 107 8.87 -1.24 6.81
N LEU A 108 8.29 -0.56 5.81
CA LEU A 108 8.69 -0.69 4.41
C LEU A 108 10.12 -0.18 4.22
N ARG A 109 10.93 -0.97 3.51
CA ARG A 109 12.23 -0.53 3.01
C ARG A 109 12.03 0.31 1.74
N PRO A 110 13.04 1.12 1.33
CA PRO A 110 13.00 1.74 0.01
C PRO A 110 12.74 0.70 -1.09
N HIS A 111 11.80 1.00 -1.99
CA HIS A 111 11.35 0.13 -3.09
C HIS A 111 10.47 -1.07 -2.70
N ASP A 112 10.20 -1.33 -1.42
CA ASP A 112 9.15 -2.25 -1.02
C ASP A 112 7.77 -1.63 -1.27
N GLU A 113 6.78 -2.47 -1.51
CA GLU A 113 5.40 -2.03 -1.76
C GLU A 113 4.42 -2.85 -0.93
N PHE A 114 3.31 -2.23 -0.60
CA PHE A 114 2.27 -2.83 0.23
C PHE A 114 0.90 -2.51 -0.34
N PHE A 115 0.08 -3.54 -0.52
CA PHE A 115 -1.20 -3.45 -1.19
C PHE A 115 -2.29 -4.13 -0.37
N ARG A 116 -3.49 -3.57 -0.38
CA ARG A 116 -4.68 -4.25 0.13
C ARG A 116 -5.26 -5.11 -0.99
N PHE A 117 -5.23 -6.43 -0.79
CA PHE A 117 -5.77 -7.38 -1.74
C PHE A 117 -7.30 -7.45 -1.66
N GLY A 118 -7.86 -7.38 -0.43
CA GLY A 118 -9.30 -7.32 -0.17
C GLY A 118 -9.64 -7.76 1.26
N GLY A 119 -10.67 -7.18 1.85
CA GLY A 119 -11.05 -7.45 3.24
C GLY A 119 -9.89 -7.20 4.21
N GLU A 120 -9.45 -8.25 4.89
CA GLU A 120 -8.31 -8.27 5.81
C GLU A 120 -7.01 -8.82 5.20
N LYS A 121 -7.00 -9.10 3.88
CA LYS A 121 -5.82 -9.59 3.16
C LYS A 121 -5.02 -8.46 2.55
N PHE A 122 -3.70 -8.57 2.71
CA PHE A 122 -2.73 -7.64 2.15
C PHE A 122 -1.59 -8.39 1.47
N LEU A 123 -0.97 -7.74 0.49
CA LEU A 123 0.23 -8.24 -0.17
C LEU A 123 1.40 -7.31 0.11
N TYR A 124 2.44 -7.82 0.71
CA TYR A 124 3.74 -7.16 0.85
C TYR A 124 4.66 -7.65 -0.26
N CYS A 125 5.28 -6.72 -0.96
CA CYS A 125 6.21 -6.96 -2.04
C CYS A 125 7.60 -6.51 -1.60
N ALA A 126 8.45 -7.47 -1.23
CA ALA A 126 9.84 -7.21 -0.84
C ALA A 126 10.72 -7.14 -2.08
N ALA A 127 11.15 -5.93 -2.41
CA ALA A 127 12.03 -5.67 -3.54
C ALA A 127 13.45 -6.19 -3.27
N ASP A 128 14.12 -6.70 -4.32
CA ASP A 128 15.50 -7.18 -4.24
C ASP A 128 15.72 -8.18 -3.09
N ALA A 129 14.73 -9.05 -2.86
CA ALA A 129 14.74 -10.04 -1.78
C ALA A 129 14.44 -11.43 -2.32
N ASP A 130 15.29 -12.38 -1.97
CA ASP A 130 15.04 -13.80 -2.14
C ASP A 130 14.05 -14.32 -1.08
N LEU A 131 13.75 -15.62 -1.12
CA LEU A 131 12.77 -16.21 -0.20
C LEU A 131 13.22 -16.20 1.26
N GLU A 132 14.52 -16.31 1.53
CA GLU A 132 15.07 -16.28 2.89
C GLU A 132 15.01 -14.88 3.46
N GLN A 133 15.40 -13.87 2.68
CA GLN A 133 15.29 -12.47 3.05
C GLN A 133 13.82 -12.04 3.24
N GLY A 134 12.94 -12.45 2.32
CA GLY A 134 11.50 -12.22 2.45
C GLY A 134 10.92 -12.85 3.71
N ARG A 135 11.37 -14.06 4.07
CA ARG A 135 10.98 -14.73 5.31
C ARG A 135 11.46 -13.98 6.56
N ALA A 136 12.68 -13.46 6.54
CA ALA A 136 13.19 -12.66 7.67
C ALA A 136 12.36 -11.38 7.88
N ILE A 137 12.01 -10.69 6.80
CA ILE A 137 11.12 -9.50 6.84
C ILE A 137 9.74 -9.88 7.38
N ALA A 138 9.14 -10.93 6.84
CA ALA A 138 7.81 -11.40 7.28
C ALA A 138 7.81 -11.80 8.76
N GLU A 139 8.88 -12.44 9.27
CA GLU A 139 8.97 -12.79 10.68
C GLU A 139 9.13 -11.57 11.59
N GLN A 140 9.85 -10.54 11.13
CA GLN A 140 9.93 -9.26 11.85
C GLN A 140 8.55 -8.60 11.94
N LEU A 141 7.80 -8.55 10.83
CA LEU A 141 6.44 -8.00 10.82
C LEU A 141 5.51 -8.83 11.71
N ARG A 142 5.53 -10.17 11.59
CA ARG A 142 4.70 -11.07 12.40
C ARG A 142 4.92 -10.85 13.89
N LYS A 143 6.18 -10.84 14.34
CA LYS A 143 6.52 -10.58 15.75
C LYS A 143 6.09 -9.19 16.19
N GLY A 144 6.42 -8.17 15.39
CA GLY A 144 6.05 -6.80 15.73
C GLY A 144 4.54 -6.60 15.83
N LEU A 145 3.74 -7.36 15.07
CA LEU A 145 2.28 -7.35 15.16
C LEU A 145 1.79 -8.07 16.42
N SER A 146 2.33 -9.26 16.73
CA SER A 146 1.91 -10.03 17.90
C SER A 146 2.29 -9.35 19.24
N ASP A 147 3.35 -8.54 19.23
CA ASP A 147 3.81 -7.80 20.40
C ASP A 147 3.14 -6.42 20.55
N ARG A 148 2.35 -6.00 19.54
CA ARG A 148 1.70 -4.68 19.49
C ARG A 148 0.32 -4.73 20.12
N GLU A 149 0.03 -3.76 20.98
CA GLU A 149 -1.31 -3.42 21.41
C GLU A 149 -1.93 -2.41 20.45
N PHE A 150 -3.13 -2.71 19.97
CA PHE A 150 -3.93 -1.82 19.15
C PHE A 150 -4.97 -1.13 20.04
N PHE A 151 -5.00 0.19 19.97
CA PHE A 151 -5.86 1.00 20.80
C PHE A 151 -7.05 1.51 19.96
N VAL A 152 -8.25 1.17 20.42
CA VAL A 152 -9.49 1.71 19.87
C VAL A 152 -10.25 2.40 20.99
N GLU A 153 -10.75 3.60 20.73
CA GLU A 153 -11.41 4.43 21.73
C GLU A 153 -12.61 3.71 22.36
N GLY A 154 -12.64 3.65 23.69
CA GLY A 154 -13.71 3.01 24.45
C GLY A 154 -13.53 1.50 24.69
N TYR A 155 -12.43 0.89 24.24
CA TYR A 155 -12.15 -0.55 24.41
C TYR A 155 -10.79 -0.79 25.05
N LEU A 156 -10.61 -1.99 25.63
CA LEU A 156 -9.31 -2.44 26.08
C LEU A 156 -8.38 -2.68 24.87
N PRO A 157 -7.06 -2.54 25.08
CA PRO A 157 -6.11 -2.85 24.01
C PRO A 157 -6.30 -4.27 23.48
N LEU A 158 -6.26 -4.40 22.16
CA LEU A 158 -6.38 -5.68 21.45
C LEU A 158 -5.01 -6.10 20.91
N THR A 159 -4.69 -7.38 21.03
CA THR A 159 -3.55 -8.00 20.35
C THR A 159 -4.07 -8.93 19.27
N VAL A 160 -3.51 -8.87 18.08
CA VAL A 160 -3.90 -9.72 16.95
C VAL A 160 -2.64 -10.25 16.28
N THR A 161 -2.70 -11.51 15.87
CA THR A 161 -1.63 -12.11 15.07
C THR A 161 -1.97 -12.07 13.57
N ALA A 162 -0.98 -12.33 12.74
CA ALA A 162 -1.16 -12.47 11.32
C ALA A 162 -0.44 -13.70 10.79
N SER A 163 -1.03 -14.34 9.79
CA SER A 163 -0.44 -15.43 9.04
C SER A 163 0.11 -14.93 7.71
N PHE A 164 1.18 -15.56 7.23
CA PHE A 164 1.90 -15.15 6.04
C PHE A 164 2.14 -16.32 5.09
N GLY A 165 1.92 -16.10 3.81
CA GLY A 165 2.25 -17.04 2.75
C GLY A 165 3.26 -16.43 1.78
N LEU A 166 4.41 -17.05 1.59
CA LEU A 166 5.52 -16.52 0.80
C LEU A 166 5.74 -17.29 -0.49
N THR A 167 6.05 -16.54 -1.54
CA THR A 167 6.59 -17.06 -2.80
C THR A 167 7.51 -16.03 -3.46
N LEU A 168 8.20 -16.40 -4.52
CA LEU A 168 8.88 -15.45 -5.39
C LEU A 168 7.96 -15.05 -6.54
N LEU A 169 8.08 -13.81 -6.98
CA LEU A 169 7.50 -13.36 -8.25
C LEU A 169 8.24 -14.11 -9.39
N ASP A 170 7.53 -15.00 -10.05
CA ASP A 170 8.07 -15.86 -11.09
C ASP A 170 7.91 -15.21 -12.46
N PRO A 171 8.99 -14.86 -13.17
CA PRO A 171 8.90 -14.22 -14.48
C PRO A 171 8.40 -15.15 -15.60
N SER A 172 8.32 -16.45 -15.35
CA SER A 172 7.89 -17.45 -16.34
C SER A 172 6.38 -17.70 -16.36
N VAL A 173 5.63 -17.11 -15.41
CA VAL A 173 4.18 -17.30 -15.30
C VAL A 173 3.47 -15.94 -15.18
N PRO A 174 2.16 -15.86 -15.44
CA PRO A 174 1.39 -14.63 -15.16
C PRO A 174 1.52 -14.19 -13.71
N VAL A 175 1.50 -12.87 -13.48
CA VAL A 175 1.59 -12.26 -12.13
C VAL A 175 0.56 -12.87 -11.17
N GLU A 176 -0.67 -13.07 -11.65
CA GLU A 176 -1.77 -13.63 -10.90
C GLU A 176 -1.45 -15.02 -10.34
N GLN A 177 -0.69 -15.82 -11.09
CA GLN A 177 -0.27 -17.14 -10.63
C GLN A 177 0.74 -17.07 -9.49
N SER A 178 1.64 -16.08 -9.49
CA SER A 178 2.54 -15.84 -8.36
C SER A 178 1.76 -15.37 -7.13
N ILE A 179 0.76 -14.52 -7.31
CA ILE A 179 -0.15 -14.09 -6.22
C ILE A 179 -0.92 -15.30 -5.65
N GLU A 180 -1.47 -16.16 -6.52
CA GLU A 180 -2.18 -17.36 -6.11
C GLU A 180 -1.29 -18.33 -5.31
N ARG A 181 -0.03 -18.50 -5.71
CA ARG A 181 0.96 -19.29 -4.97
C ARG A 181 1.20 -18.75 -3.57
N ALA A 182 1.28 -17.41 -3.40
CA ALA A 182 1.39 -16.78 -2.09
C ALA A 182 0.12 -17.00 -1.25
N ASP A 183 -1.08 -16.94 -1.84
CA ASP A 183 -2.34 -17.20 -1.15
C ASP A 183 -2.48 -18.68 -0.73
N GLN A 184 -2.06 -19.63 -1.56
CA GLN A 184 -1.99 -21.05 -1.20
C GLN A 184 -1.06 -21.29 0.00
N ALA A 185 0.11 -20.64 0.03
CA ALA A 185 1.02 -20.71 1.16
C ALA A 185 0.40 -20.09 2.43
N LEU A 186 -0.33 -18.97 2.31
CA LEU A 186 -1.07 -18.38 3.40
C LEU A 186 -2.12 -19.34 3.97
N HIS A 187 -2.87 -20.02 3.10
CA HIS A 187 -3.82 -21.05 3.54
C HIS A 187 -3.15 -22.18 4.31
N ALA A 188 -1.95 -22.62 3.87
CA ALA A 188 -1.17 -23.61 4.61
C ALA A 188 -0.73 -23.10 5.97
N ALA A 189 -0.30 -21.84 6.09
CA ALA A 189 0.03 -21.20 7.37
C ALA A 189 -1.17 -21.21 8.33
N LYS A 190 -2.34 -20.80 7.84
CA LYS A 190 -3.59 -20.79 8.62
C LYS A 190 -4.02 -22.20 9.07
N ALA A 191 -3.95 -23.18 8.17
CA ALA A 191 -4.27 -24.57 8.48
C ALA A 191 -3.32 -25.20 9.50
N ALA A 192 -2.05 -24.79 9.49
CA ALA A 192 -1.04 -25.27 10.43
C ALA A 192 -1.13 -24.65 11.84
N GLY A 193 -2.10 -23.75 12.11
CA GLY A 193 -2.38 -23.17 13.42
C GLY A 193 -2.13 -21.67 13.54
N ARG A 194 -2.13 -20.96 12.41
CA ARG A 194 -2.00 -19.48 12.35
C ARG A 194 -0.72 -18.93 12.99
N ASP A 195 -0.61 -17.60 13.08
CA ASP A 195 0.53 -16.87 13.64
C ASP A 195 1.87 -17.43 13.17
N ARG A 196 2.00 -17.59 11.85
CA ARG A 196 3.18 -18.19 11.22
C ARG A 196 3.36 -17.84 9.77
N ILE A 197 4.51 -18.24 9.27
CA ILE A 197 4.90 -18.10 7.89
C ILE A 197 5.00 -19.48 7.23
N ALA A 198 4.37 -19.65 6.08
CA ALA A 198 4.57 -20.78 5.20
C ALA A 198 5.14 -20.32 3.85
N ASN A 199 6.04 -21.10 3.27
CA ASN A 199 6.50 -20.91 1.91
C ASN A 199 5.66 -21.75 0.97
N TRP A 200 5.36 -21.22 -0.21
CA TRP A 200 4.74 -22.01 -1.26
C TRP A 200 5.68 -23.16 -1.69
N GLN A 201 5.09 -24.31 -1.88
CA GLN A 201 5.78 -25.50 -2.41
C GLN A 201 5.02 -26.00 -3.62
N ALA A 202 5.74 -26.30 -4.70
CA ALA A 202 5.10 -26.89 -5.86
C ALA A 202 4.41 -28.21 -5.45
N PRO A 203 3.20 -28.48 -5.92
CA PRO A 203 2.56 -29.76 -5.71
C PRO A 203 3.43 -30.87 -6.34
N ASN A 204 3.64 -31.97 -5.59
CA ASN A 204 4.36 -33.14 -6.06
C ASN A 204 3.61 -33.85 -7.18
#